data_de46471777756e6386c5503ed400ac14
#
_entry.id   de46471777756e6386c5503ed400ac14
#
_cell.length_a   1.000
_cell.length_b   1.000
_cell.length_c   1.000
_cell.angle_alpha   90.00
_cell.angle_beta   90.00
_cell.angle_gamma   90.00
#
_symmetry.space_group_name_H-M   'P 1'
#
loop_
_entity.id
_entity.type
_entity.pdbx_description
1 polymer ?
#
loop_
_entity_poly.entity_id
_entity_poly.type
_entity_poly.pdbx_seq_one_letter_code
_entity_poly.pdbx_strand_id
1 'polypeptide(L)'
;MTTIAFDGKTMACDTRVAGDHIYNTDTKIYENEFVVIGVAGNAEAGILLVKDDSILVPKHYDFDFSALVWVKDIETLCKVAFYKSWDCALSSVVPVADSFAAVGSGSPYALAAMYLGHTATRAITVAAQFDTNTGGKIITKQLLG
;
A
#
# COMPACT_ATOMS: atom_id res chain seq x y z
N MET A 1 -11.82 -0.09 0.63
CA MET A 1 -10.41 -0.42 0.74
C MET A 1 -9.58 0.82 0.56
N THR A 2 -8.51 0.82 -0.19
CA THR A 2 -7.59 1.96 -0.13
C THR A 2 -6.76 2.06 -1.40
N THR A 3 -5.94 3.10 -1.49
CA THR A 3 -4.93 3.21 -2.55
C THR A 3 -3.59 3.60 -1.93
N ILE A 4 -2.58 2.80 -2.21
CA ILE A 4 -1.18 3.10 -1.91
C ILE A 4 -0.48 3.24 -3.25
N ALA A 5 0.28 4.30 -3.45
CA ALA A 5 1.01 4.56 -4.69
C ALA A 5 2.49 4.88 -4.41
N PHE A 6 3.35 4.43 -5.30
CA PHE A 6 4.79 4.71 -5.26
C PHE A 6 5.22 5.18 -6.65
N ASP A 7 5.87 6.32 -6.73
CA ASP A 7 6.26 6.94 -8.00
C ASP A 7 7.77 6.85 -8.31
N GLY A 8 8.49 6.03 -7.58
CA GLY A 8 9.95 5.91 -7.69
C GLY A 8 10.71 6.68 -6.61
N LYS A 9 10.08 7.61 -5.92
CA LYS A 9 10.70 8.43 -4.87
C LYS A 9 9.84 8.51 -3.62
N THR A 10 8.53 8.60 -3.78
CA THR A 10 7.58 8.89 -2.71
C THR A 10 6.50 7.83 -2.67
N MET A 11 6.15 7.40 -1.47
CA MET A 11 4.98 6.58 -1.22
C MET A 11 3.85 7.49 -0.72
N ALA A 12 2.67 7.35 -1.28
CA ALA A 12 1.49 8.11 -0.89
C ALA A 12 0.33 7.16 -0.59
N CYS A 13 -0.54 7.56 0.31
CA CYS A 13 -1.77 6.84 0.60
C CYS A 13 -2.93 7.79 0.85
N ASP A 14 -4.13 7.28 0.65
CA ASP A 14 -5.34 7.92 1.14
C ASP A 14 -5.54 7.57 2.64
N THR A 15 -6.56 8.15 3.27
CA THR A 15 -6.85 7.91 4.68
C THR A 15 -8.27 7.41 4.94
N ARG A 16 -9.06 7.19 3.88
CA ARG A 16 -10.43 6.70 4.02
C ARG A 16 -10.46 5.22 4.37
N VAL A 17 -11.28 4.89 5.36
CA VAL A 17 -11.65 3.51 5.70
C VAL A 17 -13.13 3.34 5.44
N ALA A 18 -13.48 2.36 4.61
CA ALA A 18 -14.86 2.02 4.29
C ALA A 18 -15.22 0.68 4.90
N GLY A 19 -16.23 0.67 5.75
CA GLY A 19 -16.75 -0.51 6.42
C GLY A 19 -18.24 -0.30 6.65
N ASP A 20 -18.75 -0.51 7.86
CA ASP A 20 -20.14 -0.22 8.22
C ASP A 20 -20.47 1.26 8.01
N HIS A 21 -19.49 2.12 8.15
CA HIS A 21 -19.57 3.54 7.83
C HIS A 21 -18.22 4.02 7.30
N ILE A 22 -18.19 5.20 6.71
CA ILE A 22 -16.97 5.81 6.19
C ILE A 22 -16.35 6.69 7.28
N TYR A 23 -15.06 6.47 7.56
CA TYR A 23 -14.27 7.32 8.46
C TYR A 23 -12.84 7.45 7.93
N ASN A 24 -12.05 8.34 8.53
CA ASN A 24 -10.66 8.53 8.14
C ASN A 24 -9.73 8.01 9.24
N THR A 25 -8.67 7.34 8.83
CA THR A 25 -7.55 6.98 9.72
C THR A 25 -6.45 8.05 9.64
N ASP A 26 -5.51 8.01 10.57
CA ASP A 26 -4.38 8.95 10.56
C ASP A 26 -3.42 8.66 9.41
N THR A 27 -3.18 7.38 9.13
CA THR A 27 -2.24 6.97 8.08
C THR A 27 -2.49 5.51 7.68
N LYS A 28 -2.00 5.16 6.49
CA LYS A 28 -1.88 3.77 6.02
C LYS A 28 -0.43 3.45 5.65
N ILE A 29 0.49 4.35 5.98
CA ILE A 29 1.92 4.15 5.83
C ILE A 29 2.54 4.03 7.22
N TYR A 30 3.27 2.95 7.44
CA TYR A 30 3.90 2.61 8.71
C TYR A 30 5.39 2.43 8.51
N GLU A 31 6.17 2.72 9.53
CA GLU A 31 7.62 2.68 9.42
C GLU A 31 8.24 2.04 10.65
N ASN A 32 9.27 1.23 10.44
CA ASN A 32 10.20 0.82 11.49
C ASN A 32 11.64 1.09 11.02
N GLU A 33 12.62 0.59 11.75
CA GLU A 33 14.04 0.85 11.44
C GLU A 33 14.46 0.24 10.09
N PHE A 34 13.76 -0.80 9.58
CA PHE A 34 14.16 -1.56 8.38
C PHE A 34 13.31 -1.25 7.16
N VAL A 35 12.02 -0.94 7.35
CA VAL A 35 11.05 -0.85 6.25
C VAL A 35 10.10 0.32 6.42
N VAL A 36 9.56 0.75 5.27
CA VAL A 36 8.38 1.62 5.19
C VAL A 36 7.29 0.80 4.48
N ILE A 37 6.12 0.68 5.08
CA ILE A 37 5.05 -0.19 4.62
C ILE A 37 3.79 0.64 4.35
N GLY A 38 3.27 0.56 3.13
CA GLY A 38 1.93 1.07 2.79
C GLY A 38 0.98 -0.10 2.62
N VAL A 39 -0.13 -0.12 3.37
CA VAL A 39 -0.99 -1.30 3.46
C VAL A 39 -2.41 -1.01 3.01
N ALA A 40 -2.91 -1.85 2.12
CA ALA A 40 -4.31 -1.90 1.68
C ALA A 40 -4.97 -3.19 2.16
N GLY A 41 -6.19 -3.10 2.65
CA GLY A 41 -6.95 -4.24 3.15
C GLY A 41 -7.45 -3.98 4.57
N ASN A 42 -7.18 -4.89 5.49
CA ASN A 42 -7.59 -4.76 6.89
C ASN A 42 -6.95 -3.52 7.52
N ALA A 43 -7.74 -2.70 8.22
CA ALA A 43 -7.28 -1.44 8.80
C ALA A 43 -6.21 -1.64 9.89
N GLU A 44 -6.18 -2.79 10.55
CA GLU A 44 -5.19 -3.10 11.58
C GLU A 44 -3.92 -3.73 11.03
N ALA A 45 -3.94 -4.14 9.76
CA ALA A 45 -2.84 -4.90 9.15
C ALA A 45 -1.51 -4.15 9.23
N GLY A 46 -1.51 -2.85 8.97
CA GLY A 46 -0.29 -2.04 9.00
C GLY A 46 0.39 -2.02 10.36
N ILE A 47 -0.40 -1.91 11.43
CA ILE A 47 0.12 -1.92 12.80
C ILE A 47 0.77 -3.27 13.12
N LEU A 48 0.13 -4.36 12.69
CA LEU A 48 0.65 -5.71 12.93
C LEU A 48 1.88 -6.00 12.06
N LEU A 49 1.83 -5.60 10.78
CA LEU A 49 2.93 -5.89 9.85
C LEU A 49 4.20 -5.12 10.17
N VAL A 50 4.10 -3.89 10.67
CA VAL A 50 5.30 -3.09 10.99
C VAL A 50 6.08 -3.69 12.17
N LYS A 51 5.44 -4.53 12.96
CA LYS A 51 6.08 -5.27 14.09
C LYS A 51 6.61 -6.63 13.66
N ASP A 52 6.37 -7.03 12.42
CA ASP A 52 6.76 -8.35 11.92
C ASP A 52 8.17 -8.30 11.33
N ASP A 53 9.14 -8.91 12.01
CA ASP A 53 10.54 -8.94 11.57
C ASP A 53 10.75 -9.75 10.28
N SER A 54 9.77 -10.55 9.86
CA SER A 54 9.88 -11.43 8.71
C SER A 54 8.83 -11.14 7.64
N ILE A 55 8.44 -9.89 7.47
CA ILE A 55 7.41 -9.49 6.49
C ILE A 55 7.76 -9.91 5.05
N LEU A 56 9.04 -10.01 4.73
CA LEU A 56 9.51 -10.41 3.39
C LEU A 56 9.56 -11.94 3.21
N VAL A 57 9.15 -12.72 4.21
CA VAL A 57 9.04 -14.17 4.09
C VAL A 57 7.58 -14.53 3.87
N PRO A 58 7.23 -15.22 2.76
CA PRO A 58 5.85 -15.66 2.53
C PRO A 58 5.36 -16.52 3.70
N LYS A 59 4.20 -16.18 4.26
CA LYS A 59 3.64 -16.91 5.40
C LYS A 59 2.13 -16.71 5.47
N HIS A 60 1.51 -17.43 6.39
CA HIS A 60 0.08 -17.36 6.67
C HIS A 60 -0.22 -16.21 7.63
N TYR A 61 -1.23 -15.44 7.30
CA TYR A 61 -1.77 -14.36 8.15
C TYR A 61 -3.23 -14.62 8.46
N ASP A 62 -3.74 -13.98 9.52
CA ASP A 62 -5.16 -14.06 9.89
C ASP A 62 -6.03 -13.02 9.19
N PHE A 63 -5.45 -12.23 8.28
CA PHE A 63 -6.14 -11.16 7.57
C PHE A 63 -5.64 -11.05 6.13
N ASP A 64 -6.53 -10.62 5.24
CA ASP A 64 -6.17 -10.33 3.85
C ASP A 64 -5.58 -8.93 3.75
N PHE A 65 -4.54 -8.78 2.95
CA PHE A 65 -3.93 -7.47 2.67
C PHE A 65 -3.10 -7.50 1.40
N SER A 66 -2.85 -6.32 0.84
CA SER A 66 -1.75 -6.09 -0.09
C SER A 66 -0.95 -4.87 0.38
N ALA A 67 0.35 -4.92 0.22
CA ALA A 67 1.24 -3.90 0.76
C ALA A 67 2.37 -3.59 -0.22
N LEU A 68 2.82 -2.33 -0.19
CA LEU A 68 4.10 -1.93 -0.76
C LEU A 68 5.08 -1.80 0.39
N VAL A 69 6.19 -2.51 0.32
CA VAL A 69 7.21 -2.55 1.37
C VAL A 69 8.52 -2.02 0.79
N TRP A 70 8.96 -0.87 1.28
CA TRP A 70 10.25 -0.30 0.95
C TRP A 70 11.30 -0.80 1.94
N VAL A 71 12.28 -1.54 1.46
CA VAL A 71 13.37 -2.08 2.27
C VAL A 71 14.52 -1.07 2.24
N LYS A 72 14.76 -0.41 3.38
CA LYS A 72 15.67 0.75 3.47
C LYS A 72 17.11 0.43 3.09
N ASP A 73 17.64 -0.67 3.59
CA ASP A 73 19.06 -1.02 3.42
C ASP A 73 19.44 -1.26 1.96
N ILE A 74 18.55 -1.85 1.19
CA ILE A 74 18.81 -2.21 -0.21
C ILE A 74 18.04 -1.31 -1.19
N GLU A 75 17.33 -0.31 -0.69
CA GLU A 75 16.55 0.63 -1.50
C GLU A 75 15.70 -0.07 -2.55
N THR A 76 14.97 -1.10 -2.12
CA THR A 76 14.15 -1.94 -2.98
C THR A 76 12.71 -1.95 -2.52
N LEU A 77 11.78 -1.83 -3.47
CA LEU A 77 10.36 -1.97 -3.20
C LEU A 77 9.94 -3.41 -3.46
N CYS A 78 9.18 -3.96 -2.53
CA CYS A 78 8.53 -5.26 -2.69
C CYS A 78 7.03 -5.11 -2.58
N LYS A 79 6.29 -5.91 -3.34
CA LYS A 79 4.85 -6.08 -3.18
C LYS A 79 4.62 -7.34 -2.36
N VAL A 80 3.96 -7.19 -1.22
CA VAL A 80 3.64 -8.29 -0.30
C VAL A 80 2.13 -8.41 -0.22
N ALA A 81 1.62 -9.60 -0.38
CA ALA A 81 0.18 -9.83 -0.33
C ALA A 81 -0.15 -11.15 0.32
N PHE A 82 -1.31 -11.21 0.96
CA PHE A 82 -1.89 -12.43 1.47
C PHE A 82 -3.40 -12.40 1.23
N TYR A 83 -3.89 -13.44 0.58
CA TYR A 83 -5.32 -13.64 0.32
C TYR A 83 -5.71 -15.04 0.74
N LYS A 84 -6.82 -15.15 1.47
CA LYS A 84 -7.36 -16.42 1.90
C LYS A 84 -8.76 -16.59 1.30
N SER A 85 -8.93 -17.61 0.46
CA SER A 85 -10.23 -18.07 0.05
C SER A 85 -10.65 -19.24 0.95
N TRP A 86 -11.89 -19.69 0.83
CA TRP A 86 -12.41 -20.75 1.70
C TRP A 86 -11.68 -22.10 1.54
N ASP A 87 -10.99 -22.33 0.43
CA ASP A 87 -10.30 -23.57 0.11
C ASP A 87 -8.78 -23.43 -0.01
N CYS A 88 -8.23 -22.23 -0.02
CA CYS A 88 -6.78 -22.04 -0.08
C CYS A 88 -6.36 -20.68 0.48
N ALA A 89 -5.08 -20.57 0.80
CA ALA A 89 -4.43 -19.33 1.20
C ALA A 89 -3.24 -19.07 0.27
N LEU A 90 -3.12 -17.83 -0.24
CA LEU A 90 -2.06 -17.42 -1.13
C LEU A 90 -1.24 -16.30 -0.49
N SER A 91 0.05 -16.56 -0.29
CA SER A 91 1.01 -15.57 0.19
C SER A 91 2.03 -15.30 -0.90
N SER A 92 2.35 -14.02 -1.13
CA SER A 92 3.35 -13.65 -2.12
C SER A 92 4.22 -12.49 -1.64
N VAL A 93 5.52 -12.55 -2.01
CA VAL A 93 6.49 -11.48 -1.82
C VAL A 93 7.24 -11.34 -3.14
N VAL A 94 7.05 -10.21 -3.83
CA VAL A 94 7.62 -10.01 -5.16
C VAL A 94 8.35 -8.66 -5.21
N PRO A 95 9.65 -8.63 -5.56
CA PRO A 95 10.33 -7.36 -5.83
C PRO A 95 9.69 -6.64 -7.01
N VAL A 96 9.57 -5.33 -6.91
CA VAL A 96 9.02 -4.49 -7.97
C VAL A 96 10.16 -3.95 -8.82
N ALA A 97 10.19 -4.32 -10.09
CA ALA A 97 11.20 -3.84 -11.04
C ALA A 97 10.78 -2.55 -11.74
N ASP A 98 9.50 -2.22 -11.74
CA ASP A 98 8.97 -1.03 -12.40
C ASP A 98 9.29 0.24 -11.61
N SER A 99 9.29 1.38 -12.31
CA SER A 99 9.58 2.68 -11.72
C SER A 99 8.45 3.21 -10.84
N PHE A 100 7.26 2.62 -10.91
CA PHE A 100 6.14 2.97 -10.05
C PHE A 100 5.27 1.74 -9.76
N ALA A 101 4.51 1.80 -8.68
CA ALA A 101 3.65 0.70 -8.25
C ALA A 101 2.45 1.21 -7.47
N ALA A 102 1.41 0.41 -7.37
CA ALA A 102 0.26 0.72 -6.54
C ALA A 102 -0.42 -0.56 -6.05
N VAL A 103 -1.08 -0.47 -4.91
CA VAL A 103 -1.93 -1.53 -4.36
C VAL A 103 -3.24 -0.92 -3.84
N GLY A 104 -4.26 -1.77 -3.71
CA GLY A 104 -5.57 -1.38 -3.20
C GLY A 104 -6.61 -1.21 -4.30
N SER A 105 -7.84 -0.88 -3.89
CA SER A 105 -8.98 -0.78 -4.82
C SER A 105 -8.82 0.30 -5.88
N GLY A 106 -8.12 1.38 -5.57
CA GLY A 106 -7.86 2.47 -6.53
C GLY A 106 -6.60 2.29 -7.35
N SER A 107 -5.90 1.16 -7.21
CA SER A 107 -4.60 0.95 -7.87
C SER A 107 -4.63 1.07 -9.40
N PRO A 108 -5.65 0.61 -10.14
CA PRO A 108 -5.66 0.79 -11.59
C PRO A 108 -5.64 2.26 -12.00
N TYR A 109 -6.36 3.11 -11.29
CA TYR A 109 -6.41 4.55 -11.57
C TYR A 109 -5.09 5.24 -11.21
N ALA A 110 -4.50 4.85 -10.08
CA ALA A 110 -3.21 5.39 -9.65
C ALA A 110 -2.09 5.00 -10.62
N LEU A 111 -2.07 3.75 -11.07
CA LEU A 111 -1.09 3.27 -12.06
C LEU A 111 -1.22 4.02 -13.38
N ALA A 112 -2.45 4.24 -13.87
CA ALA A 112 -2.69 4.99 -15.09
C ALA A 112 -2.17 6.44 -14.96
N ALA A 113 -2.43 7.09 -13.84
CA ALA A 113 -1.96 8.46 -13.58
C ALA A 113 -0.44 8.53 -13.57
N MET A 114 0.24 7.61 -12.89
CA MET A 114 1.70 7.57 -12.83
C MET A 114 2.33 7.21 -14.17
N TYR A 115 1.68 6.36 -14.95
CA TYR A 115 2.10 6.05 -16.32
C TYR A 115 2.13 7.33 -17.18
N LEU A 116 1.20 8.24 -16.96
CA LEU A 116 1.13 9.54 -17.65
C LEU A 116 2.09 10.59 -17.05
N GLY A 117 2.91 10.22 -16.08
CA GLY A 117 3.93 11.10 -15.52
C GLY A 117 3.54 11.83 -14.24
N HIS A 118 2.40 11.53 -13.64
CA HIS A 118 1.99 12.15 -12.39
C HIS A 118 2.71 11.55 -11.17
N THR A 119 2.81 12.36 -10.11
CA THR A 119 3.39 11.94 -8.83
C THR A 119 2.47 10.96 -8.10
N ALA A 120 3.01 10.27 -7.07
CA ALA A 120 2.21 9.40 -6.21
C ALA A 120 1.05 10.17 -5.55
N THR A 121 1.29 11.38 -5.07
CA THR A 121 0.24 12.23 -4.48
C THR A 121 -0.88 12.50 -5.49
N ARG A 122 -0.53 12.88 -6.70
CA ARG A 122 -1.51 13.14 -7.77
C ARG A 122 -2.26 11.86 -8.13
N ALA A 123 -1.57 10.74 -8.16
CA ALA A 123 -2.16 9.44 -8.44
C ALA A 123 -3.26 9.08 -7.43
N ILE A 124 -3.04 9.35 -6.14
CA ILE A 124 -4.08 9.16 -5.11
C ILE A 124 -5.27 10.08 -5.38
N THR A 125 -5.03 11.34 -5.74
CA THR A 125 -6.09 12.29 -6.07
C THR A 125 -6.94 11.80 -7.25
N VAL A 126 -6.30 11.26 -8.29
CA VAL A 126 -7.00 10.68 -9.44
C VAL A 126 -7.82 9.46 -9.01
N ALA A 127 -7.22 8.54 -8.24
CA ALA A 127 -7.92 7.36 -7.75
C ALA A 127 -9.16 7.73 -6.94
N ALA A 128 -9.09 8.78 -6.13
CA ALA A 128 -10.20 9.23 -5.30
C ALA A 128 -11.41 9.74 -6.13
N GLN A 129 -11.19 10.14 -7.38
CA GLN A 129 -12.27 10.55 -8.26
C GLN A 129 -13.12 9.38 -8.76
N PHE A 130 -12.54 8.19 -8.86
CA PHE A 130 -13.17 7.03 -9.49
C PHE A 130 -13.45 5.90 -8.51
N ASP A 131 -12.65 5.76 -7.46
CA ASP A 131 -12.81 4.73 -6.44
C ASP A 131 -13.46 5.32 -5.19
N THR A 132 -14.69 4.90 -4.90
CA THR A 132 -15.44 5.40 -3.73
C THR A 132 -14.78 5.01 -2.41
N ASN A 133 -13.93 3.99 -2.40
CA ASN A 133 -13.22 3.54 -1.20
C ASN A 133 -11.91 4.30 -0.97
N THR A 134 -11.54 5.19 -1.88
CA THR A 134 -10.34 6.03 -1.78
C THR A 134 -10.74 7.47 -1.52
N GLY A 135 -10.14 8.10 -0.53
CA GLY A 135 -10.42 9.50 -0.22
C GLY A 135 -9.80 9.95 1.08
N GLY A 136 -10.23 11.13 1.55
CA GLY A 136 -9.69 11.76 2.75
C GLY A 136 -8.34 12.44 2.49
N LYS A 137 -7.66 12.80 3.56
CA LYS A 137 -6.35 13.44 3.51
C LYS A 137 -5.32 12.49 2.88
N ILE A 138 -4.41 13.02 2.09
CA ILE A 138 -3.32 12.24 1.50
C ILE A 138 -2.08 12.35 2.39
N ILE A 139 -1.52 11.21 2.75
CA ILE A 139 -0.29 11.08 3.54
C ILE A 139 0.82 10.64 2.61
N THR A 140 2.00 11.24 2.76
CA THR A 140 3.16 10.93 1.92
C THR A 140 4.39 10.63 2.77
N LYS A 141 5.25 9.78 2.24
CA LYS A 141 6.57 9.48 2.80
C LYS A 141 7.58 9.49 1.66
N GLN A 142 8.55 10.39 1.74
CA GLN A 142 9.65 10.42 0.78
C GLN A 142 10.64 9.30 1.12
N LEU A 143 10.94 8.44 0.14
CA LEU A 143 11.80 7.27 0.31
C LEU A 143 13.19 7.51 -0.24
N LEU A 144 13.27 8.20 -1.38
CA LEU A 144 14.54 8.61 -2.00
C LEU A 144 14.62 10.13 -2.04
N GLY A 145 15.73 10.64 -1.64
CA GLY A 145 16.02 12.06 -1.65
C GLY A 145 16.42 12.54 -3.04
#